data_8a7829a27f247def41db8bc4952de172
#
_entry.id   8a7829a27f247def41db8bc4952de172
#
_cell.length_a   1.000
_cell.length_b   1.000
_cell.length_c   1.000
_cell.angle_alpha   90.00
_cell.angle_beta   90.00
_cell.angle_gamma   90.00
#
_symmetry.space_group_name_H-M   'P 1'
#
loop_
_entity.id
_entity.type
_entity.pdbx_description
1 polymer ?
#
loop_
_entity_poly.entity_id
_entity_poly.type
_entity_poly.pdbx_seq_one_letter_code
_entity_poly.pdbx_strand_id
1 'polypeptide(L)'
;VLETLVPALRAAGTRPAVLHRTRTGAVRTRIRAADLADLAEAYAAALHRRGLAPGDTLGVAVRPGPRALAVMLAAHHLGVRIAVLDPSAGPDVLRARLSLARPTLVLADATAQAVAGWARPLARRARLALPPLAALGPVATLGPRLPGCAPRLRPAAGGPPPAADPGPDADAVIVFTSGTTASPRAVVHSRAGLAAGLRTVAGLVRPQPGSTVLGGTFFVLVPALAAGATVALPARSPGGLAGQLHRLAPSDTYLTPPQLRAALTAGARFSGRVWTGSAPAGADLLGRVKQAGAAEAWSVYALTELFPAAAVEEAEKAAWTGDGDLVGHPLPGVRAALSPDGELLLTGPGARHRYLGEDPDPWIRTGDRATLTPDGRIALAGRCKDMVLRRAENIYPGLYEPALHLPGVELAVLVGVPDGDGDERLVALVQPRSGTDERRLRSALEAPLARMGSARPDAVLFAEVPLAGRSRKPDRGAASRFCAEELAR
;
A
#
# COMPACT_ATOMS: atom_id res chain seq x y z
N VAL A 1 18.53 -9.70 -1.76
CA VAL A 1 18.29 -8.55 -0.84
C VAL A 1 17.97 -9.04 0.57
N LEU A 2 17.01 -9.97 0.75
CA LEU A 2 16.68 -10.50 2.08
C LEU A 2 17.80 -11.36 2.68
N GLU A 3 18.43 -12.18 1.86
CA GLU A 3 19.55 -13.06 2.25
C GLU A 3 20.78 -12.25 2.68
N THR A 4 21.01 -11.10 2.06
CA THR A 4 22.14 -10.22 2.38
C THR A 4 21.84 -9.21 3.48
N LEU A 5 20.58 -9.09 3.92
CA LEU A 5 20.17 -8.02 4.84
C LEU A 5 20.76 -8.20 6.24
N VAL A 6 20.72 -9.41 6.83
CA VAL A 6 21.29 -9.65 8.17
C VAL A 6 22.81 -9.40 8.17
N PRO A 7 23.60 -9.92 7.22
CA PRO A 7 25.01 -9.54 7.08
C PRO A 7 25.24 -8.02 6.91
N ALA A 8 24.42 -7.34 6.10
CA ALA A 8 24.52 -5.89 5.91
C ALA A 8 24.24 -5.11 7.21
N LEU A 9 23.24 -5.53 7.98
CA LEU A 9 22.92 -4.94 9.29
C LEU A 9 24.08 -5.15 10.28
N ARG A 10 24.72 -6.32 10.30
CA ARG A 10 25.91 -6.57 11.14
C ARG A 10 27.08 -5.68 10.74
N ALA A 11 27.36 -5.56 9.46
CA ALA A 11 28.39 -4.66 8.94
C ALA A 11 28.11 -3.18 9.27
N ALA A 12 26.84 -2.79 9.33
CA ALA A 12 26.42 -1.45 9.74
C ALA A 12 26.64 -1.18 11.25
N GLY A 13 26.74 -2.21 12.08
CA GLY A 13 27.13 -2.15 13.48
C GLY A 13 26.20 -1.26 14.33
N THR A 14 26.78 -0.26 14.99
CA THR A 14 26.07 0.65 15.91
C THR A 14 25.28 1.75 15.20
N ARG A 15 25.31 1.84 13.87
CA ARG A 15 24.53 2.85 13.11
C ARG A 15 23.03 2.68 13.36
N PRO A 16 22.25 3.76 13.41
CA PRO A 16 20.81 3.67 13.51
C PRO A 16 20.21 2.88 12.34
N ALA A 17 19.41 1.85 12.61
CA ALA A 17 18.64 1.15 11.58
C ALA A 17 17.24 1.75 11.46
N VAL A 18 16.53 1.94 12.59
CA VAL A 18 15.17 2.44 12.59
C VAL A 18 15.05 3.64 13.52
N LEU A 19 14.53 4.75 12.99
CA LEU A 19 14.19 5.95 13.73
C LEU A 19 12.69 5.99 14.03
N HIS A 20 12.32 6.70 15.09
CA HIS A 20 10.93 7.01 15.41
C HIS A 20 10.80 8.41 16.01
N ARG A 21 9.62 9.00 15.85
CA ARG A 21 9.26 10.25 16.52
C ARG A 21 8.68 9.95 17.91
N THR A 22 9.22 10.59 18.94
CA THR A 22 8.68 10.50 20.31
C THR A 22 7.40 11.33 20.44
N ARG A 23 6.70 11.18 21.57
CA ARG A 23 5.51 12.04 21.89
C ARG A 23 5.87 13.52 22.00
N THR A 24 7.08 13.85 22.48
CA THR A 24 7.60 15.22 22.58
C THR A 24 8.09 15.80 21.25
N GLY A 25 8.03 14.99 20.18
CA GLY A 25 8.39 15.39 18.83
C GLY A 25 9.85 15.13 18.46
N ALA A 26 10.73 14.79 19.38
CA ALA A 26 12.12 14.43 19.07
C ALA A 26 12.21 13.18 18.22
N VAL A 27 13.19 13.11 17.32
CA VAL A 27 13.53 11.89 16.58
C VAL A 27 14.62 11.14 17.36
N ARG A 28 14.43 9.86 17.57
CA ARG A 28 15.37 9.00 18.30
C ARG A 28 15.58 7.66 17.58
N THR A 29 16.74 7.08 17.77
CA THR A 29 17.03 5.71 17.35
C THR A 29 16.14 4.75 18.14
N ARG A 30 15.38 3.93 17.42
CA ARG A 30 14.52 2.90 17.99
C ARG A 30 15.26 1.57 18.12
N ILE A 31 16.13 1.29 17.17
CA ILE A 31 17.03 0.13 17.16
C ILE A 31 18.25 0.43 16.28
N ARG A 32 19.41 -0.09 16.66
CA ARG A 32 20.63 -0.06 15.86
C ARG A 32 20.68 -1.24 14.91
N ALA A 33 21.57 -1.20 13.92
CA ALA A 33 21.62 -2.21 12.88
C ALA A 33 22.03 -3.58 13.43
N ALA A 34 23.08 -3.66 14.20
CA ALA A 34 23.50 -4.93 14.84
C ALA A 34 22.41 -5.48 15.78
N ASP A 35 21.79 -4.61 16.59
CA ASP A 35 20.70 -5.03 17.50
C ASP A 35 19.48 -5.58 16.72
N LEU A 36 19.21 -5.05 15.51
CA LEU A 36 18.14 -5.57 14.65
C LEU A 36 18.49 -6.95 14.09
N ALA A 37 19.74 -7.17 13.71
CA ALA A 37 20.22 -8.47 13.26
C ALA A 37 20.13 -9.50 14.40
N ASP A 38 20.62 -9.16 15.59
CA ASP A 38 20.53 -10.03 16.78
C ASP A 38 19.07 -10.36 17.14
N LEU A 39 18.18 -9.38 17.03
CA LEU A 39 16.75 -9.57 17.28
C LEU A 39 16.13 -10.53 16.26
N ALA A 40 16.53 -10.45 14.99
CA ALA A 40 16.04 -11.35 13.94
C ALA A 40 16.48 -12.80 14.21
N GLU A 41 17.74 -13.02 14.54
CA GLU A 41 18.26 -14.35 14.88
C GLU A 41 17.63 -14.92 16.15
N ALA A 42 17.47 -14.10 17.18
CA ALA A 42 16.78 -14.50 18.41
C ALA A 42 15.30 -14.86 18.19
N TYR A 43 14.61 -14.21 17.24
CA TYR A 43 13.28 -14.65 16.85
C TYR A 43 13.29 -15.90 15.98
N ALA A 44 14.29 -16.10 15.11
CA ALA A 44 14.43 -17.35 14.38
C ALA A 44 14.57 -18.55 15.34
N ALA A 45 15.44 -18.43 16.33
CA ALA A 45 15.58 -19.44 17.39
C ALA A 45 14.28 -19.66 18.19
N ALA A 46 13.53 -18.58 18.47
CA ALA A 46 12.28 -18.67 19.22
C ALA A 46 11.15 -19.34 18.42
N LEU A 47 11.04 -19.06 17.13
CA LEU A 47 10.05 -19.66 16.22
C LEU A 47 10.38 -21.14 15.98
N HIS A 48 11.64 -21.46 15.74
CA HIS A 48 12.10 -22.84 15.58
C HIS A 48 11.78 -23.70 16.82
N ARG A 49 12.07 -23.17 18.04
CA ARG A 49 11.72 -23.87 19.30
C ARG A 49 10.21 -24.05 19.51
N ARG A 50 9.38 -23.30 18.83
CA ARG A 50 7.93 -23.50 18.77
C ARG A 50 7.48 -24.48 17.69
N GLY A 51 8.43 -25.14 17.03
CA GLY A 51 8.16 -26.17 16.04
C GLY A 51 7.90 -25.65 14.63
N LEU A 52 8.12 -24.35 14.34
CA LEU A 52 7.97 -23.86 12.97
C LEU A 52 9.12 -24.39 12.09
N ALA A 53 8.76 -24.97 10.97
CA ALA A 53 9.62 -25.60 9.99
C ALA A 53 9.43 -24.99 8.59
N PRO A 54 10.33 -25.23 7.63
CA PRO A 54 10.16 -24.81 6.24
C PRO A 54 8.81 -25.26 5.67
N GLY A 55 8.12 -24.35 4.98
CA GLY A 55 6.78 -24.57 4.41
C GLY A 55 5.60 -24.25 5.35
N ASP A 56 5.83 -24.12 6.66
CA ASP A 56 4.82 -23.62 7.59
C ASP A 56 4.38 -22.19 7.27
N THR A 57 3.19 -21.81 7.75
CA THR A 57 2.68 -20.47 7.59
C THR A 57 2.65 -19.71 8.92
N LEU A 58 3.29 -18.56 8.98
CA LEU A 58 3.25 -17.61 10.09
C LEU A 58 2.30 -16.46 9.77
N GLY A 59 1.18 -16.37 10.48
CA GLY A 59 0.28 -15.22 10.39
C GLY A 59 0.88 -14.01 11.12
N VAL A 60 0.95 -12.84 10.47
CA VAL A 60 1.53 -11.63 11.05
C VAL A 60 0.50 -10.51 11.07
N ALA A 61 -0.06 -10.24 12.25
CA ALA A 61 -1.01 -9.16 12.55
C ALA A 61 -0.36 -8.08 13.41
N VAL A 62 0.79 -7.56 12.96
CA VAL A 62 1.67 -6.67 13.72
C VAL A 62 1.91 -5.38 12.95
N ARG A 63 1.96 -4.26 13.69
CA ARG A 63 2.28 -2.96 13.10
C ARG A 63 3.73 -2.90 12.62
N PRO A 64 4.01 -2.17 11.51
CA PRO A 64 5.37 -1.95 11.05
C PRO A 64 6.30 -1.42 12.16
N GLY A 65 7.49 -1.97 12.23
CA GLY A 65 8.48 -1.61 13.24
C GLY A 65 9.61 -2.64 13.36
N PRO A 66 10.59 -2.40 14.25
CA PRO A 66 11.75 -3.28 14.37
C PRO A 66 11.41 -4.74 14.63
N ARG A 67 10.40 -5.01 15.49
CA ARG A 67 9.99 -6.39 15.79
C ARG A 67 9.32 -7.07 14.60
N ALA A 68 8.51 -6.34 13.84
CA ALA A 68 7.90 -6.88 12.62
C ALA A 68 8.99 -7.22 11.59
N LEU A 69 9.95 -6.31 11.36
CA LEU A 69 11.10 -6.56 10.48
C LEU A 69 11.90 -7.79 10.95
N ALA A 70 12.25 -7.86 12.23
CA ALA A 70 13.01 -8.97 12.79
C ALA A 70 12.28 -10.33 12.64
N VAL A 71 10.95 -10.36 12.86
CA VAL A 71 10.14 -11.57 12.65
C VAL A 71 10.08 -11.96 11.17
N MET A 72 9.99 -11.00 10.26
CA MET A 72 9.97 -11.29 8.82
C MET A 72 11.32 -11.85 8.35
N LEU A 73 12.42 -11.32 8.86
CA LEU A 73 13.77 -11.88 8.61
C LEU A 73 13.93 -13.27 9.20
N ALA A 74 13.43 -13.49 10.42
CA ALA A 74 13.43 -14.79 11.09
C ALA A 74 12.64 -15.84 10.31
N ALA A 75 11.45 -15.50 9.83
CA ALA A 75 10.63 -16.39 9.02
C ALA A 75 11.29 -16.72 7.68
N HIS A 76 11.91 -15.72 7.02
CA HIS A 76 12.67 -15.94 5.80
C HIS A 76 13.86 -16.87 6.01
N HIS A 77 14.61 -16.69 7.11
CA HIS A 77 15.74 -17.54 7.52
C HIS A 77 15.31 -19.01 7.73
N LEU A 78 14.13 -19.22 8.32
CA LEU A 78 13.56 -20.55 8.58
C LEU A 78 12.84 -21.18 7.38
N GLY A 79 12.74 -20.52 6.24
CA GLY A 79 11.92 -20.98 5.12
C GLY A 79 10.41 -21.02 5.41
N VAL A 80 9.97 -20.25 6.40
CA VAL A 80 8.57 -20.14 6.83
C VAL A 80 7.86 -19.08 5.99
N ARG A 81 6.68 -19.42 5.45
CA ARG A 81 5.85 -18.53 4.67
C ARG A 81 5.10 -17.54 5.57
N ILE A 82 5.10 -16.27 5.22
CA ILE A 82 4.40 -15.23 5.99
C ILE A 82 3.03 -14.96 5.39
N ALA A 83 1.96 -15.01 6.19
CA ALA A 83 0.65 -14.49 5.82
C ALA A 83 0.42 -13.11 6.48
N VAL A 84 0.32 -12.05 5.65
CA VAL A 84 0.11 -10.69 6.14
C VAL A 84 -1.37 -10.50 6.50
N LEU A 85 -1.65 -10.35 7.78
CA LEU A 85 -3.00 -10.19 8.33
C LEU A 85 -3.22 -8.72 8.71
N ASP A 86 -4.24 -8.08 8.13
CA ASP A 86 -4.63 -6.71 8.49
C ASP A 86 -5.73 -6.74 9.56
N PRO A 87 -5.43 -6.30 10.79
CA PRO A 87 -6.42 -6.28 11.87
C PRO A 87 -7.62 -5.35 11.61
N SER A 88 -7.50 -4.42 10.67
CA SER A 88 -8.57 -3.48 10.33
C SER A 88 -9.58 -4.00 9.29
N ALA A 89 -9.34 -5.18 8.73
CA ALA A 89 -10.17 -5.74 7.65
C ALA A 89 -11.57 -6.21 8.09
N GLY A 90 -11.83 -6.23 9.39
CA GLY A 90 -13.09 -6.75 9.95
C GLY A 90 -13.05 -8.26 10.24
N PRO A 91 -13.95 -8.74 11.13
CA PRO A 91 -13.88 -10.10 11.67
C PRO A 91 -14.15 -11.18 10.63
N ASP A 92 -15.07 -10.95 9.70
CA ASP A 92 -15.46 -11.96 8.71
C ASP A 92 -14.38 -12.13 7.64
N VAL A 93 -13.83 -11.00 7.15
CA VAL A 93 -12.73 -11.00 6.19
C VAL A 93 -11.48 -11.64 6.82
N LEU A 94 -11.19 -11.34 8.08
CA LEU A 94 -10.04 -11.93 8.75
C LEU A 94 -10.21 -13.44 8.99
N ARG A 95 -11.42 -13.91 9.33
CA ARG A 95 -11.73 -15.34 9.41
C ARG A 95 -11.54 -16.05 8.07
N ALA A 96 -12.04 -15.48 6.98
CA ALA A 96 -11.85 -16.02 5.63
C ALA A 96 -10.35 -16.10 5.24
N ARG A 97 -9.56 -15.06 5.56
CA ARG A 97 -8.11 -15.06 5.34
C ARG A 97 -7.38 -16.13 6.14
N LEU A 98 -7.76 -16.31 7.39
CA LEU A 98 -7.18 -17.34 8.27
C LEU A 98 -7.54 -18.75 7.80
N SER A 99 -8.79 -18.99 7.42
CA SER A 99 -9.24 -20.27 6.86
C SER A 99 -8.50 -20.63 5.57
N LEU A 100 -8.17 -19.62 4.76
CA LEU A 100 -7.43 -19.80 3.51
C LEU A 100 -5.93 -20.03 3.76
N ALA A 101 -5.28 -19.19 4.58
CA ALA A 101 -3.84 -19.26 4.84
C ALA A 101 -3.44 -20.37 5.82
N ARG A 102 -4.34 -20.80 6.69
CA ARG A 102 -4.14 -21.84 7.73
C ARG A 102 -2.81 -21.69 8.48
N PRO A 103 -2.57 -20.56 9.18
CA PRO A 103 -1.29 -20.35 9.83
C PRO A 103 -1.07 -21.32 11.00
N THR A 104 0.14 -21.87 11.08
CA THR A 104 0.60 -22.71 12.21
C THR A 104 0.68 -21.87 13.50
N LEU A 105 1.04 -20.59 13.38
CA LEU A 105 1.09 -19.64 14.49
C LEU A 105 0.69 -18.24 13.98
N VAL A 106 -0.07 -17.50 14.79
CA VAL A 106 -0.37 -16.07 14.53
C VAL A 106 0.38 -15.20 15.53
N LEU A 107 1.19 -14.27 15.03
CA LEU A 107 1.78 -13.21 15.83
C LEU A 107 0.95 -11.94 15.75
N ALA A 108 0.56 -11.42 16.90
CA ALA A 108 -0.26 -10.20 16.97
C ALA A 108 0.24 -9.23 18.05
N ASP A 109 0.12 -7.92 17.77
CA ASP A 109 0.34 -6.88 18.77
C ASP A 109 -0.68 -7.01 19.94
N ALA A 110 -0.25 -6.67 21.16
CA ALA A 110 -1.15 -6.63 22.31
C ALA A 110 -2.37 -5.72 22.09
N THR A 111 -2.22 -4.60 21.37
CA THR A 111 -3.33 -3.71 21.02
C THR A 111 -4.36 -4.41 20.13
N ALA A 112 -3.91 -5.15 19.12
CA ALA A 112 -4.80 -5.92 18.25
C ALA A 112 -5.55 -6.99 19.03
N GLN A 113 -4.87 -7.67 19.94
CA GLN A 113 -5.48 -8.69 20.80
C GLN A 113 -6.46 -8.10 21.84
N ALA A 114 -6.11 -6.98 22.49
CA ALA A 114 -7.00 -6.32 23.45
C ALA A 114 -8.32 -5.87 22.79
N VAL A 115 -8.23 -5.37 21.56
CA VAL A 115 -9.39 -4.96 20.75
C VAL A 115 -10.24 -6.16 20.32
N ALA A 116 -9.64 -7.32 20.10
CA ALA A 116 -10.36 -8.58 19.86
C ALA A 116 -11.02 -9.16 21.12
N GLY A 117 -10.48 -8.84 22.30
CA GLY A 117 -10.91 -9.32 23.61
C GLY A 117 -11.67 -8.29 24.43
N TRP A 118 -11.13 -7.97 25.63
CA TRP A 118 -11.79 -7.13 26.63
C TRP A 118 -12.04 -5.68 26.23
N ALA A 119 -11.23 -5.11 25.32
CA ALA A 119 -11.42 -3.75 24.81
C ALA A 119 -12.39 -3.68 23.62
N ARG A 120 -13.16 -4.74 23.33
CA ARG A 120 -14.14 -4.81 22.25
C ARG A 120 -15.16 -3.66 22.19
N PRO A 121 -15.67 -3.10 23.32
CA PRO A 121 -16.54 -1.92 23.26
C PRO A 121 -15.85 -0.68 22.69
N LEU A 122 -14.57 -0.48 23.01
CA LEU A 122 -13.74 0.61 22.47
C LEU A 122 -13.40 0.40 20.99
N ALA A 123 -13.26 -0.86 20.59
CA ALA A 123 -13.01 -1.25 19.20
C ALA A 123 -14.17 -0.89 18.27
N ARG A 124 -15.41 -1.05 18.72
CA ARG A 124 -16.61 -0.67 17.96
C ARG A 124 -16.64 0.84 17.66
N ARG A 125 -16.23 1.68 18.62
CA ARG A 125 -16.09 3.13 18.42
C ARG A 125 -14.94 3.48 17.44
N ALA A 126 -13.88 2.67 17.42
CA ALA A 126 -12.73 2.85 16.52
C ALA A 126 -12.91 2.17 15.16
N ARG A 127 -14.09 1.57 14.86
CA ARG A 127 -14.36 0.73 13.68
C ARG A 127 -13.34 -0.40 13.48
N LEU A 128 -12.77 -0.89 14.58
CA LEU A 128 -11.85 -2.04 14.58
C LEU A 128 -12.64 -3.26 15.10
N ALA A 129 -13.02 -4.15 14.22
CA ALA A 129 -13.71 -5.39 14.57
C ALA A 129 -12.80 -6.58 14.26
N LEU A 130 -12.26 -7.22 15.30
CA LEU A 130 -11.47 -8.44 15.18
C LEU A 130 -12.30 -9.65 15.63
N PRO A 131 -12.11 -10.83 15.04
CA PRO A 131 -12.69 -12.06 15.56
C PRO A 131 -12.13 -12.35 16.97
N PRO A 132 -12.81 -13.17 17.78
CA PRO A 132 -12.26 -13.65 19.06
C PRO A 132 -10.89 -14.31 18.85
N LEU A 133 -9.97 -14.12 19.80
CA LEU A 133 -8.61 -14.71 19.71
C LEU A 133 -8.63 -16.23 19.51
N ALA A 134 -9.59 -16.92 20.12
CA ALA A 134 -9.78 -18.37 19.96
C ALA A 134 -10.05 -18.79 18.51
N ALA A 135 -10.61 -17.89 17.67
CA ALA A 135 -10.85 -18.16 16.26
C ALA A 135 -9.61 -17.96 15.37
N LEU A 136 -8.51 -17.48 15.93
CA LEU A 136 -7.25 -17.23 15.22
C LEU A 136 -6.29 -18.44 15.24
N GLY A 137 -6.66 -19.55 15.94
CA GLY A 137 -5.74 -20.67 16.18
C GLY A 137 -4.67 -20.33 17.21
N PRO A 138 -3.49 -20.98 17.16
CA PRO A 138 -2.39 -20.67 18.07
C PRO A 138 -1.90 -19.23 17.90
N VAL A 139 -2.00 -18.42 18.97
CA VAL A 139 -1.60 -16.99 18.96
C VAL A 139 -0.46 -16.74 19.93
N ALA A 140 0.47 -15.87 19.57
CA ALA A 140 1.46 -15.31 20.47
C ALA A 140 1.53 -13.79 20.37
N THR A 141 1.86 -13.13 21.48
CA THR A 141 2.02 -11.67 21.52
C THR A 141 3.42 -11.28 21.10
N LEU A 142 3.51 -10.38 20.12
CA LEU A 142 4.77 -9.74 19.74
C LEU A 142 4.91 -8.39 20.45
N GLY A 143 5.94 -8.24 21.28
CA GLY A 143 6.19 -7.01 22.04
C GLY A 143 5.61 -7.03 23.46
N PRO A 144 5.26 -5.86 24.06
CA PRO A 144 4.67 -5.81 25.39
C PRO A 144 3.35 -6.56 25.43
N ARG A 145 3.12 -7.30 26.53
CA ARG A 145 1.87 -8.03 26.77
C ARG A 145 0.95 -7.22 27.65
N LEU A 146 -0.33 -7.19 27.31
CA LEU A 146 -1.39 -6.67 28.17
C LEU A 146 -2.16 -7.82 28.84
N PRO A 147 -2.86 -7.59 29.95
CA PRO A 147 -3.75 -8.58 30.55
C PRO A 147 -4.73 -9.15 29.52
N GLY A 148 -5.01 -10.46 29.59
CA GLY A 148 -5.89 -11.15 28.65
C GLY A 148 -5.30 -11.43 27.26
N CYS A 149 -4.09 -10.96 26.94
CA CYS A 149 -3.40 -11.33 25.70
C CYS A 149 -2.69 -12.68 25.80
N ALA A 150 -2.51 -13.33 24.65
CA ALA A 150 -1.76 -14.58 24.52
C ALA A 150 -0.32 -14.48 25.09
N PRO A 151 0.32 -15.59 25.43
CA PRO A 151 1.70 -15.60 25.90
C PRO A 151 2.64 -14.88 24.92
N ARG A 152 3.62 -14.16 25.46
CA ARG A 152 4.59 -13.41 24.66
C ARG A 152 5.55 -14.36 23.94
N LEU A 153 5.78 -14.13 22.64
CA LEU A 153 6.94 -14.65 21.96
C LEU A 153 8.18 -13.86 22.44
N ARG A 154 9.01 -14.49 23.25
CA ARG A 154 10.25 -13.89 23.72
C ARG A 154 11.40 -14.25 22.75
N PRO A 155 12.26 -13.29 22.40
CA PRO A 155 13.51 -13.61 21.71
C PRO A 155 14.28 -14.69 22.50
N ALA A 156 14.90 -15.59 21.83
CA ALA A 156 15.56 -16.74 22.45
C ALA A 156 17.07 -16.60 22.38
N ALA A 157 17.78 -17.03 23.44
CA ALA A 157 19.23 -17.17 23.44
C ALA A 157 19.67 -18.45 22.71
N GLY A 158 20.94 -18.55 22.29
CA GLY A 158 21.53 -19.79 21.74
C GLY A 158 21.68 -19.83 20.22
N GLY A 159 21.54 -18.69 19.56
CA GLY A 159 21.69 -18.57 18.11
C GLY A 159 20.53 -19.16 17.29
N PRO A 160 20.38 -18.79 16.01
CA PRO A 160 19.43 -19.38 15.11
C PRO A 160 19.87 -20.79 14.67
N PRO A 161 18.90 -21.66 14.27
CA PRO A 161 19.25 -22.88 13.54
C PRO A 161 19.90 -22.52 12.20
N PRO A 162 20.52 -23.48 11.50
CA PRO A 162 21.00 -23.25 10.14
C PRO A 162 19.88 -22.66 9.24
N ALA A 163 20.26 -21.76 8.33
CA ALA A 163 19.33 -21.19 7.39
C ALA A 163 18.72 -22.29 6.52
N ALA A 164 17.40 -22.29 6.38
CA ALA A 164 16.73 -23.20 5.48
C ALA A 164 16.87 -22.73 4.03
N ASP A 165 17.11 -23.65 3.12
CA ASP A 165 17.05 -23.40 1.68
C ASP A 165 15.90 -24.22 1.05
N PRO A 166 14.66 -23.70 1.09
CA PRO A 166 13.52 -24.38 0.50
C PRO A 166 13.44 -24.20 -1.03
N GLY A 167 14.46 -23.58 -1.64
CA GLY A 167 14.52 -23.29 -3.07
C GLY A 167 13.84 -21.97 -3.49
N PRO A 168 14.11 -21.52 -4.73
CA PRO A 168 13.69 -20.21 -5.22
C PRO A 168 12.16 -20.09 -5.41
N ASP A 169 11.48 -21.19 -5.74
CA ASP A 169 10.04 -21.22 -6.02
C ASP A 169 9.19 -21.47 -4.77
N ALA A 170 9.84 -21.70 -3.61
CA ALA A 170 9.13 -21.86 -2.36
C ALA A 170 8.36 -20.57 -1.99
N ASP A 171 7.18 -20.74 -1.42
CA ASP A 171 6.33 -19.64 -0.99
C ASP A 171 7.02 -18.80 0.09
N ALA A 172 7.15 -17.50 -0.13
CA ALA A 172 7.73 -16.57 0.83
C ALA A 172 6.67 -15.77 1.59
N VAL A 173 5.69 -15.22 0.87
CA VAL A 173 4.67 -14.36 1.47
C VAL A 173 3.31 -14.51 0.79
N ILE A 174 2.26 -14.51 1.62
CA ILE A 174 0.86 -14.40 1.21
C ILE A 174 0.37 -13.00 1.55
N VAL A 175 -0.09 -12.25 0.55
CA VAL A 175 -0.72 -10.95 0.71
C VAL A 175 -2.15 -11.03 0.20
N PHE A 176 -3.10 -10.62 1.03
CA PHE A 176 -4.51 -10.63 0.63
C PHE A 176 -4.88 -9.33 -0.07
N THR A 177 -5.56 -9.44 -1.21
CA THR A 177 -6.08 -8.27 -1.91
C THR A 177 -7.24 -7.65 -1.13
N SER A 178 -7.43 -6.34 -1.29
CA SER A 178 -8.49 -5.58 -0.63
C SER A 178 -9.87 -5.73 -1.28
N GLY A 179 -10.10 -6.81 -2.04
CA GLY A 179 -11.38 -7.04 -2.70
C GLY A 179 -12.56 -6.97 -1.73
N THR A 180 -13.57 -6.19 -2.09
CA THR A 180 -14.83 -6.03 -1.34
C THR A 180 -15.73 -7.28 -1.43
N THR A 181 -15.29 -8.32 -2.12
CA THR A 181 -16.00 -9.60 -2.28
C THR A 181 -15.80 -10.47 -1.06
N ALA A 182 -16.83 -11.27 -0.73
CA ALA A 182 -16.82 -12.23 0.37
C ALA A 182 -15.70 -13.29 0.30
N SER A 183 -15.02 -13.40 -0.83
CA SER A 183 -13.88 -14.31 -1.06
C SER A 183 -12.60 -13.51 -1.32
N PRO A 184 -11.73 -13.32 -0.30
CA PRO A 184 -10.45 -12.62 -0.48
C PRO A 184 -9.51 -13.48 -1.34
N ARG A 185 -8.93 -12.90 -2.40
CA ARG A 185 -7.85 -13.55 -3.14
C ARG A 185 -6.55 -13.43 -2.36
N ALA A 186 -5.85 -14.54 -2.21
CA ALA A 186 -4.56 -14.63 -1.54
C ALA A 186 -3.44 -14.73 -2.58
N VAL A 187 -2.69 -13.65 -2.73
CA VAL A 187 -1.55 -13.56 -3.64
C VAL A 187 -0.33 -14.19 -2.98
N VAL A 188 0.28 -15.15 -3.64
CA VAL A 188 1.50 -15.83 -3.17
C VAL A 188 2.69 -15.37 -3.99
N HIS A 189 3.70 -14.82 -3.31
CA HIS A 189 5.01 -14.57 -3.90
C HIS A 189 5.99 -15.65 -3.48
N SER A 190 6.74 -16.18 -4.45
CA SER A 190 7.87 -17.07 -4.16
C SER A 190 9.06 -16.28 -3.59
N ARG A 191 10.06 -16.99 -3.09
CA ARG A 191 11.32 -16.39 -2.62
C ARG A 191 12.02 -15.61 -3.73
N ALA A 192 12.10 -16.19 -4.92
CA ALA A 192 12.68 -15.53 -6.09
C ALA A 192 11.87 -14.29 -6.54
N GLY A 193 10.54 -14.40 -6.60
CA GLY A 193 9.65 -13.30 -6.96
C GLY A 193 9.73 -12.13 -5.98
N LEU A 194 9.67 -12.43 -4.68
CA LEU A 194 9.84 -11.41 -3.63
C LEU A 194 11.20 -10.73 -3.71
N ALA A 195 12.28 -11.50 -3.88
CA ALA A 195 13.64 -10.96 -4.03
C ALA A 195 13.77 -10.08 -5.29
N ALA A 196 13.15 -10.48 -6.39
CA ALA A 196 13.14 -9.70 -7.64
C ALA A 196 12.38 -8.37 -7.45
N GLY A 197 11.18 -8.37 -6.86
CA GLY A 197 10.43 -7.16 -6.56
C GLY A 197 11.24 -6.19 -5.67
N LEU A 198 11.89 -6.69 -4.62
CA LEU A 198 12.75 -5.88 -3.75
C LEU A 198 13.96 -5.31 -4.49
N ARG A 199 14.56 -6.05 -5.44
CA ARG A 199 15.64 -5.53 -6.30
C ARG A 199 15.13 -4.43 -7.23
N THR A 200 13.95 -4.59 -7.81
CA THR A 200 13.33 -3.55 -8.66
C THR A 200 13.09 -2.27 -7.87
N VAL A 201 12.58 -2.36 -6.63
CA VAL A 201 12.45 -1.18 -5.75
C VAL A 201 13.82 -0.57 -5.42
N ALA A 202 14.83 -1.38 -5.10
CA ALA A 202 16.18 -0.89 -4.84
C ALA A 202 16.78 -0.16 -6.04
N GLY A 203 16.57 -0.68 -7.26
CA GLY A 203 17.02 -0.07 -8.51
C GLY A 203 16.27 1.22 -8.86
N LEU A 204 14.99 1.32 -8.51
CA LEU A 204 14.16 2.51 -8.72
C LEU A 204 14.54 3.64 -7.73
N VAL A 205 14.56 3.33 -6.43
CA VAL A 205 14.77 4.33 -5.37
C VAL A 205 16.26 4.63 -5.18
N ARG A 206 17.15 3.65 -5.36
CA ARG A 206 18.62 3.77 -5.19
C ARG A 206 19.00 4.43 -3.87
N PRO A 207 18.57 3.90 -2.73
CA PRO A 207 18.90 4.48 -1.43
C PRO A 207 20.42 4.44 -1.21
N GLN A 208 20.96 5.52 -0.63
CA GLN A 208 22.40 5.64 -0.42
C GLN A 208 22.79 5.22 1.01
N PRO A 209 23.97 4.63 1.20
CA PRO A 209 24.50 4.35 2.54
C PRO A 209 24.53 5.62 3.41
N GLY A 210 24.04 5.52 4.65
CA GLY A 210 23.99 6.64 5.59
C GLY A 210 22.86 7.65 5.35
N SER A 211 22.12 7.54 4.25
CA SER A 211 20.95 8.39 4.00
C SER A 211 19.78 8.02 4.91
N THR A 212 18.77 8.88 4.97
CA THR A 212 17.52 8.62 5.70
C THR A 212 16.37 8.40 4.72
N VAL A 213 15.70 7.26 4.84
CA VAL A 213 14.51 6.91 4.06
C VAL A 213 13.29 6.90 4.98
N LEU A 214 12.25 7.68 4.68
CA LEU A 214 11.00 7.70 5.42
C LEU A 214 9.95 6.86 4.70
N GLY A 215 9.43 5.82 5.37
CA GLY A 215 8.38 4.96 4.82
C GLY A 215 7.86 3.94 5.83
N GLY A 216 6.68 3.39 5.57
CA GLY A 216 6.01 2.47 6.49
C GLY A 216 5.79 1.05 5.96
N THR A 217 6.27 0.74 4.77
CA THR A 217 6.02 -0.54 4.11
C THR A 217 7.30 -1.37 3.98
N PHE A 218 7.15 -2.68 4.09
CA PHE A 218 8.28 -3.62 4.06
C PHE A 218 9.14 -3.48 2.79
N PHE A 219 8.52 -3.33 1.63
CA PHE A 219 9.22 -3.19 0.35
C PHE A 219 9.96 -1.84 0.18
N VAL A 220 9.77 -0.88 1.08
CA VAL A 220 10.58 0.34 1.18
C VAL A 220 11.68 0.17 2.22
N LEU A 221 11.33 -0.41 3.39
CA LEU A 221 12.25 -0.54 4.53
C LEU A 221 13.39 -1.50 4.24
N VAL A 222 13.11 -2.65 3.60
CA VAL A 222 14.12 -3.70 3.34
C VAL A 222 15.19 -3.24 2.34
N PRO A 223 14.86 -2.70 1.15
CA PRO A 223 15.88 -2.20 0.24
C PRO A 223 16.72 -1.06 0.84
N ALA A 224 16.10 -0.17 1.60
CA ALA A 224 16.81 0.93 2.26
C ALA A 224 17.83 0.41 3.29
N LEU A 225 17.41 -0.49 4.16
CA LEU A 225 18.33 -1.11 5.15
C LEU A 225 19.43 -1.94 4.50
N ALA A 226 19.12 -2.68 3.42
CA ALA A 226 20.10 -3.46 2.67
C ALA A 226 21.17 -2.59 2.00
N ALA A 227 20.80 -1.37 1.61
CA ALA A 227 21.71 -0.36 1.08
C ALA A 227 22.49 0.39 2.18
N GLY A 228 22.29 0.07 3.46
CA GLY A 228 22.94 0.77 4.57
C GLY A 228 22.36 2.13 4.92
N ALA A 229 21.12 2.42 4.46
CA ALA A 229 20.38 3.61 4.85
C ALA A 229 19.70 3.41 6.22
N THR A 230 19.38 4.51 6.88
CA THR A 230 18.56 4.54 8.08
C THR A 230 17.10 4.72 7.69
N VAL A 231 16.18 3.94 8.26
CA VAL A 231 14.75 4.08 7.96
C VAL A 231 14.00 4.80 9.08
N ALA A 232 13.04 5.65 8.71
CA ALA A 232 12.17 6.34 9.62
C ALA A 232 10.71 5.94 9.37
N LEU A 233 10.00 5.53 10.42
CA LEU A 233 8.58 5.20 10.32
C LEU A 233 7.74 6.50 10.37
N PRO A 234 6.78 6.69 9.44
CA PRO A 234 5.96 7.89 9.39
C PRO A 234 5.16 8.11 10.69
N ALA A 235 5.14 9.33 11.16
CA ALA A 235 4.26 9.72 12.27
C ALA A 235 2.78 9.59 11.86
N ARG A 236 1.90 9.26 12.81
CA ARG A 236 0.50 8.95 12.53
C ARG A 236 -0.37 10.19 12.31
N SER A 237 -0.07 11.28 13.02
CA SER A 237 -0.82 12.53 12.88
C SER A 237 -0.22 13.39 11.78
N PRO A 238 -1.04 14.13 11.00
CA PRO A 238 -0.54 14.99 9.92
C PRO A 238 0.50 16.02 10.39
N GLY A 239 0.24 16.76 11.46
CA GLY A 239 1.20 17.71 12.03
C GLY A 239 2.47 17.05 12.60
N GLY A 240 2.32 15.82 13.14
CA GLY A 240 3.47 15.00 13.55
C GLY A 240 4.34 14.59 12.38
N LEU A 241 3.74 14.23 11.25
CA LEU A 241 4.43 13.87 10.02
C LEU A 241 5.12 15.09 9.40
N ALA A 242 4.43 16.23 9.33
CA ALA A 242 5.03 17.49 8.85
C ALA A 242 6.27 17.88 9.65
N GLY A 243 6.19 17.86 10.98
CA GLY A 243 7.34 18.15 11.85
C GLY A 243 8.45 17.09 11.77
N GLN A 244 8.13 15.82 11.45
CA GLN A 244 9.11 14.78 11.23
C GLN A 244 9.86 14.97 9.91
N LEU A 245 9.17 15.27 8.83
CA LEU A 245 9.76 15.57 7.52
C LEU A 245 10.73 16.75 7.61
N HIS A 246 10.31 17.84 8.26
CA HIS A 246 11.16 19.01 8.46
C HIS A 246 12.46 18.69 9.23
N ARG A 247 12.40 17.88 10.30
CA ARG A 247 13.57 17.58 11.13
C ARG A 247 14.52 16.56 10.53
N LEU A 248 13.98 15.57 9.81
CA LEU A 248 14.78 14.50 9.22
C LEU A 248 15.37 14.88 7.87
N ALA A 249 14.70 15.77 7.14
CA ALA A 249 15.04 16.09 5.75
C ALA A 249 15.43 14.83 4.96
N PRO A 250 14.53 13.79 4.89
CA PRO A 250 14.89 12.50 4.33
C PRO A 250 15.28 12.64 2.85
N SER A 251 16.26 11.84 2.42
CA SER A 251 16.66 11.76 1.01
C SER A 251 15.57 11.14 0.14
N ASP A 252 14.82 10.21 0.73
CA ASP A 252 13.71 9.53 0.07
C ASP A 252 12.52 9.38 1.03
N THR A 253 11.34 9.68 0.52
CA THR A 253 10.09 9.57 1.28
C THR A 253 9.07 8.76 0.50
N TYR A 254 8.51 7.70 1.10
CA TYR A 254 7.36 6.99 0.56
C TYR A 254 6.13 7.23 1.44
N LEU A 255 5.11 7.86 0.87
CA LEU A 255 3.81 8.10 1.51
C LEU A 255 2.69 7.78 0.52
N THR A 256 1.56 7.33 1.02
CA THR A 256 0.36 7.17 0.17
C THR A 256 -0.23 8.55 -0.19
N PRO A 257 -0.97 8.67 -1.30
CA PRO A 257 -1.57 9.95 -1.69
C PRO A 257 -2.39 10.63 -0.57
N PRO A 258 -3.23 9.92 0.22
CA PRO A 258 -3.91 10.54 1.37
C PRO A 258 -2.95 11.05 2.45
N GLN A 259 -1.82 10.35 2.70
CA GLN A 259 -0.82 10.82 3.65
C GLN A 259 -0.11 12.08 3.14
N LEU A 260 0.19 12.15 1.84
CA LEU A 260 0.75 13.34 1.21
C LEU A 260 -0.19 14.55 1.33
N ARG A 261 -1.47 14.38 0.98
CA ARG A 261 -2.49 15.43 1.12
C ARG A 261 -2.57 15.93 2.56
N ALA A 262 -2.69 15.02 3.52
CA ALA A 262 -2.78 15.37 4.93
C ALA A 262 -1.50 16.06 5.45
N ALA A 263 -0.31 15.65 4.99
CA ALA A 263 0.94 16.29 5.33
C ALA A 263 1.04 17.71 4.73
N LEU A 264 0.67 17.89 3.47
CA LEU A 264 0.62 19.19 2.79
C LEU A 264 -0.34 20.15 3.49
N THR A 265 -1.53 19.70 3.84
CA THR A 265 -2.51 20.50 4.61
C THR A 265 -1.97 20.90 5.98
N ALA A 266 -1.12 20.06 6.60
CA ALA A 266 -0.45 20.37 7.86
C ALA A 266 0.84 21.21 7.70
N GLY A 267 1.11 21.75 6.52
CA GLY A 267 2.28 22.61 6.24
C GLY A 267 3.60 21.85 6.13
N ALA A 268 3.57 20.57 5.72
CA ALA A 268 4.79 19.80 5.51
C ALA A 268 5.73 20.46 4.49
N ARG A 269 7.04 20.38 4.78
CA ARG A 269 8.12 20.66 3.84
C ARG A 269 8.81 19.34 3.53
N PHE A 270 8.98 19.07 2.25
CA PHE A 270 9.67 17.88 1.76
C PHE A 270 11.12 18.20 1.43
N SER A 271 11.91 17.17 1.26
CA SER A 271 13.28 17.20 0.75
C SER A 271 13.53 15.96 -0.08
N GLY A 272 14.59 15.94 -0.87
CA GLY A 272 14.97 14.80 -1.66
C GLY A 272 13.86 14.33 -2.60
N ARG A 273 13.73 13.02 -2.79
CA ARG A 273 12.76 12.40 -3.69
C ARG A 273 11.55 11.89 -2.92
N VAL A 274 10.37 12.15 -3.46
CA VAL A 274 9.10 11.69 -2.88
C VAL A 274 8.43 10.69 -3.81
N TRP A 275 8.16 9.53 -3.28
CA TRP A 275 7.52 8.40 -3.96
C TRP A 275 6.12 8.20 -3.40
N THR A 276 5.14 8.00 -4.27
CA THR A 276 3.78 7.71 -3.85
C THR A 276 3.17 6.59 -4.69
N GLY A 277 2.22 5.87 -4.12
CA GLY A 277 1.55 4.76 -4.78
C GLY A 277 0.43 4.18 -3.91
N SER A 278 -0.05 3.01 -4.27
CA SER A 278 -1.18 2.32 -3.64
C SER A 278 -2.56 2.96 -3.91
N ALA A 279 -2.61 4.15 -4.45
CA ALA A 279 -3.82 4.83 -4.92
C ALA A 279 -3.43 5.82 -6.04
N PRO A 280 -4.37 6.27 -6.88
CA PRO A 280 -4.08 7.25 -7.92
C PRO A 280 -3.50 8.56 -7.36
N ALA A 281 -2.48 9.08 -8.03
CA ALA A 281 -1.82 10.35 -7.71
C ALA A 281 -1.67 11.17 -8.99
N GLY A 282 -2.52 12.17 -9.16
CA GLY A 282 -2.49 13.08 -10.32
C GLY A 282 -1.29 14.03 -10.29
N ALA A 283 -1.00 14.65 -11.42
CA ALA A 283 0.08 15.62 -11.59
C ALA A 283 -0.02 16.79 -10.61
N ASP A 284 -1.24 17.29 -10.31
CA ASP A 284 -1.45 18.35 -9.32
C ASP A 284 -0.91 18.00 -7.92
N LEU A 285 -1.20 16.78 -7.43
CA LEU A 285 -0.67 16.37 -6.13
C LEU A 285 0.86 16.28 -6.13
N LEU A 286 1.45 15.75 -7.18
CA LEU A 286 2.90 15.64 -7.32
C LEU A 286 3.55 17.04 -7.43
N GLY A 287 2.95 17.95 -8.20
CA GLY A 287 3.39 19.34 -8.32
C GLY A 287 3.36 20.09 -7.00
N ARG A 288 2.32 19.89 -6.19
CA ARG A 288 2.24 20.43 -4.82
C ARG A 288 3.35 19.93 -3.91
N VAL A 289 3.71 18.65 -4.06
CA VAL A 289 4.82 18.05 -3.30
C VAL A 289 6.15 18.67 -3.70
N LYS A 290 6.39 18.91 -4.99
CA LYS A 290 7.58 19.65 -5.49
C LYS A 290 7.60 21.10 -4.99
N GLN A 291 6.48 21.82 -5.08
CA GLN A 291 6.35 23.19 -4.55
C GLN A 291 6.60 23.24 -3.03
N ALA A 292 6.31 22.16 -2.31
CA ALA A 292 6.61 22.05 -0.88
C ALA A 292 8.05 21.62 -0.59
N GLY A 293 8.95 21.54 -1.60
CA GLY A 293 10.40 21.41 -1.46
C GLY A 293 10.99 20.08 -1.88
N ALA A 294 10.21 19.12 -2.39
CA ALA A 294 10.77 17.89 -2.96
C ALA A 294 11.57 18.19 -4.23
N ALA A 295 12.72 17.55 -4.38
CA ALA A 295 13.54 17.65 -5.59
C ALA A 295 12.85 16.94 -6.77
N GLU A 296 12.27 15.76 -6.49
CA GLU A 296 11.52 14.95 -7.45
C GLU A 296 10.25 14.40 -6.78
N ALA A 297 9.19 14.21 -7.56
CA ALA A 297 7.95 13.60 -7.10
C ALA A 297 7.49 12.52 -8.09
N TRP A 298 7.38 11.28 -7.63
CA TRP A 298 7.14 10.12 -8.45
C TRP A 298 5.83 9.43 -8.07
N SER A 299 5.04 9.06 -9.05
CA SER A 299 3.92 8.13 -8.91
C SER A 299 4.35 6.74 -9.33
N VAL A 300 4.09 5.74 -8.47
CA VAL A 300 4.45 4.34 -8.69
C VAL A 300 3.18 3.52 -8.87
N TYR A 301 3.03 2.90 -10.02
CA TYR A 301 1.99 1.92 -10.27
C TYR A 301 2.45 0.56 -9.79
N ALA A 302 1.66 -0.03 -8.90
CA ALA A 302 1.94 -1.32 -8.29
C ALA A 302 0.63 -2.05 -7.95
N LEU A 303 0.67 -3.35 -8.05
CA LEU A 303 -0.39 -4.26 -7.61
C LEU A 303 0.13 -5.15 -6.49
N THR A 304 -0.77 -5.79 -5.78
CA THR A 304 -0.38 -6.85 -4.83
C THR A 304 0.35 -7.98 -5.57
N GLU A 305 -0.07 -8.24 -6.79
CA GLU A 305 0.44 -9.28 -7.69
C GLU A 305 1.79 -8.95 -8.33
N LEU A 306 2.13 -7.66 -8.47
CA LEU A 306 3.40 -7.18 -9.06
C LEU A 306 3.77 -5.82 -8.47
N PHE A 307 4.91 -5.76 -7.78
CA PHE A 307 5.39 -4.54 -7.17
C PHE A 307 6.89 -4.32 -7.41
N PRO A 308 7.29 -3.12 -7.88
CA PRO A 308 6.48 -2.15 -8.62
C PRO A 308 6.36 -2.55 -10.08
N ALA A 309 5.36 -2.02 -10.81
CA ALA A 309 5.15 -2.32 -12.23
C ALA A 309 5.65 -1.20 -13.16
N ALA A 310 5.30 0.05 -12.85
CA ALA A 310 5.70 1.23 -13.61
C ALA A 310 5.88 2.42 -12.68
N ALA A 311 6.58 3.46 -13.13
CA ALA A 311 6.72 4.71 -12.41
C ALA A 311 6.81 5.89 -13.37
N VAL A 312 6.30 7.05 -12.94
CA VAL A 312 6.31 8.30 -13.71
C VAL A 312 6.66 9.48 -12.79
N GLU A 313 7.52 10.36 -13.26
CA GLU A 313 7.88 11.61 -12.58
C GLU A 313 6.83 12.69 -12.86
N GLU A 314 6.71 13.64 -11.95
CA GLU A 314 5.74 14.73 -12.00
C GLU A 314 5.76 15.49 -13.33
N ALA A 315 6.93 15.89 -13.83
CA ALA A 315 7.05 16.68 -15.06
C ALA A 315 6.54 15.91 -16.28
N GLU A 316 6.85 14.63 -16.39
CA GLU A 316 6.35 13.77 -17.47
C GLU A 316 4.83 13.58 -17.36
N LYS A 317 4.33 13.37 -16.14
CA LYS A 317 2.90 13.21 -15.88
C LYS A 317 2.12 14.51 -16.15
N ALA A 318 2.69 15.67 -15.80
CA ALA A 318 2.10 16.99 -16.06
C ALA A 318 2.07 17.36 -17.55
N ALA A 319 3.08 16.91 -18.30
CA ALA A 319 3.15 17.11 -19.75
C ALA A 319 2.25 16.14 -20.55
N TRP A 320 1.62 15.16 -19.89
CA TRP A 320 0.75 14.19 -20.57
C TRP A 320 -0.54 14.84 -21.07
N THR A 321 -0.77 14.77 -22.37
CA THR A 321 -1.97 15.31 -23.05
C THR A 321 -2.89 14.23 -23.60
N GLY A 322 -2.49 12.95 -23.51
CA GLY A 322 -3.31 11.82 -23.92
C GLY A 322 -4.41 11.49 -22.91
N ASP A 323 -5.28 10.58 -23.31
CA ASP A 323 -6.37 10.10 -22.45
C ASP A 323 -5.86 9.24 -21.31
N GLY A 324 -6.58 9.29 -20.17
CA GLY A 324 -6.32 8.47 -19.01
C GLY A 324 -5.20 8.97 -18.10
N ASP A 325 -4.83 8.13 -17.13
CA ASP A 325 -3.81 8.42 -16.13
C ASP A 325 -2.47 7.81 -16.53
N LEU A 326 -1.51 8.64 -16.96
CA LEU A 326 -0.15 8.16 -17.27
C LEU A 326 0.51 7.58 -16.02
N VAL A 327 0.96 6.32 -16.11
CA VAL A 327 1.73 5.65 -15.04
C VAL A 327 3.19 5.38 -15.46
N GLY A 328 3.56 5.76 -16.69
CA GLY A 328 4.94 5.72 -17.20
C GLY A 328 5.31 4.40 -17.86
N HIS A 329 6.61 4.22 -18.07
CA HIS A 329 7.14 3.00 -18.65
C HIS A 329 7.11 1.83 -17.68
N PRO A 330 6.88 0.58 -18.15
CA PRO A 330 7.17 -0.61 -17.38
C PRO A 330 8.60 -0.57 -16.82
N LEU A 331 8.75 -0.95 -15.55
CA LEU A 331 10.08 -1.02 -14.94
C LEU A 331 10.91 -2.17 -15.51
N PRO A 332 12.25 -2.15 -15.36
CA PRO A 332 13.13 -3.18 -15.91
C PRO A 332 12.68 -4.60 -15.59
N GLY A 333 12.51 -5.42 -16.63
CA GLY A 333 12.03 -6.79 -16.56
C GLY A 333 10.51 -6.95 -16.52
N VAL A 334 9.73 -5.88 -16.35
CA VAL A 334 8.27 -5.91 -16.46
C VAL A 334 7.87 -5.82 -17.94
N ARG A 335 6.97 -6.68 -18.37
CA ARG A 335 6.35 -6.65 -19.70
C ARG A 335 4.88 -6.35 -19.55
N ALA A 336 4.37 -5.51 -20.44
CA ALA A 336 2.97 -5.13 -20.53
C ALA A 336 2.38 -5.58 -21.86
N ALA A 337 1.14 -6.03 -21.85
CA ALA A 337 0.34 -6.35 -23.02
C ALA A 337 -1.12 -5.96 -22.77
N LEU A 338 -1.92 -5.91 -23.82
CA LEU A 338 -3.38 -5.72 -23.69
C LEU A 338 -4.10 -7.00 -24.09
N SER A 339 -5.14 -7.35 -23.35
CA SER A 339 -6.10 -8.36 -23.78
C SER A 339 -6.94 -7.85 -24.96
N PRO A 340 -7.68 -8.72 -25.70
CA PRO A 340 -8.60 -8.28 -26.74
C PRO A 340 -9.60 -7.22 -26.29
N ASP A 341 -10.00 -7.26 -25.00
CA ASP A 341 -10.95 -6.33 -24.38
C ASP A 341 -10.26 -5.04 -23.87
N GLY A 342 -8.94 -4.86 -24.09
CA GLY A 342 -8.18 -3.71 -23.64
C GLY A 342 -7.83 -3.71 -22.14
N GLU A 343 -7.91 -4.85 -21.46
CA GLU A 343 -7.40 -4.99 -20.08
C GLU A 343 -5.87 -5.09 -20.10
N LEU A 344 -5.22 -4.36 -19.22
CA LEU A 344 -3.77 -4.43 -19.02
C LEU A 344 -3.36 -5.78 -18.43
N LEU A 345 -2.49 -6.45 -19.13
CA LEU A 345 -1.83 -7.67 -18.68
C LEU A 345 -0.37 -7.37 -18.35
N LEU A 346 0.09 -7.83 -17.19
CA LEU A 346 1.46 -7.62 -16.73
C LEU A 346 2.15 -8.95 -16.40
N THR A 347 3.45 -9.01 -16.63
CA THR A 347 4.32 -10.09 -16.17
C THR A 347 5.71 -9.56 -15.89
N GLY A 348 6.49 -10.28 -15.08
CA GLY A 348 7.86 -9.91 -14.76
C GLY A 348 8.43 -10.73 -13.61
N PRO A 349 9.74 -10.58 -13.31
CA PRO A 349 10.41 -11.37 -12.28
C PRO A 349 9.84 -11.19 -10.86
N GLY A 350 9.25 -10.01 -10.57
CA GLY A 350 8.60 -9.71 -9.29
C GLY A 350 7.12 -10.06 -9.24
N ALA A 351 6.59 -10.72 -10.28
CA ALA A 351 5.18 -11.14 -10.33
C ALA A 351 4.87 -12.19 -9.25
N ARG A 352 3.58 -12.25 -8.88
CA ARG A 352 3.09 -13.34 -8.05
C ARG A 352 3.48 -14.69 -8.65
N HIS A 353 3.74 -15.66 -7.80
CA HIS A 353 3.89 -17.04 -8.25
C HIS A 353 2.53 -17.59 -8.67
N ARG A 354 1.52 -17.46 -7.79
CA ARG A 354 0.13 -17.89 -8.03
C ARG A 354 -0.83 -17.21 -7.08
N TYR A 355 -2.11 -17.44 -7.25
CA TYR A 355 -3.05 -17.31 -6.14
C TYR A 355 -3.07 -18.60 -5.33
N LEU A 356 -3.27 -18.50 -4.03
CA LEU A 356 -3.28 -19.65 -3.13
C LEU A 356 -4.42 -20.61 -3.49
N GLY A 357 -4.08 -21.86 -3.83
CA GLY A 357 -5.04 -22.86 -4.32
C GLY A 357 -5.26 -22.85 -5.83
N GLU A 358 -4.57 -22.00 -6.57
CA GLU A 358 -4.60 -21.97 -8.04
C GLU A 358 -3.22 -22.34 -8.61
N ASP A 359 -3.19 -22.79 -9.87
CA ASP A 359 -1.95 -23.05 -10.61
C ASP A 359 -1.20 -21.73 -10.93
N PRO A 360 0.12 -21.79 -11.14
CA PRO A 360 0.90 -20.65 -11.60
C PRO A 360 0.43 -20.15 -12.97
N ASP A 361 0.24 -18.84 -13.09
CA ASP A 361 -0.02 -18.13 -14.33
C ASP A 361 0.98 -16.98 -14.48
N PRO A 362 1.80 -16.93 -15.54
CA PRO A 362 2.80 -15.91 -15.71
C PRO A 362 2.20 -14.52 -15.98
N TRP A 363 0.99 -14.44 -16.48
CA TRP A 363 0.32 -13.19 -16.76
C TRP A 363 -0.64 -12.80 -15.65
N ILE A 364 -0.57 -11.54 -15.28
CA ILE A 364 -1.46 -10.93 -14.28
C ILE A 364 -2.52 -10.14 -15.03
N ARG A 365 -3.77 -10.54 -14.88
CA ARG A 365 -4.92 -9.73 -15.27
C ARG A 365 -5.11 -8.65 -14.21
N THR A 366 -4.82 -7.40 -14.58
CA THR A 366 -4.78 -6.30 -13.59
C THR A 366 -6.17 -5.83 -13.16
N GLY A 367 -7.18 -6.07 -14.00
CA GLY A 367 -8.51 -5.48 -13.86
C GLY A 367 -8.54 -3.99 -14.22
N ASP A 368 -7.44 -3.45 -14.74
CA ASP A 368 -7.35 -2.08 -15.23
C ASP A 368 -7.40 -2.07 -16.75
N ARG A 369 -8.21 -1.23 -17.35
CA ARG A 369 -8.12 -0.91 -18.79
C ARG A 369 -6.96 0.06 -19.00
N ALA A 370 -6.25 -0.10 -20.11
CA ALA A 370 -5.12 0.76 -20.42
C ALA A 370 -4.97 0.96 -21.92
N THR A 371 -4.15 1.93 -22.28
CA THR A 371 -3.53 2.06 -23.59
C THR A 371 -2.01 1.94 -23.43
N LEU A 372 -1.38 1.33 -24.42
CA LEU A 372 0.07 1.32 -24.56
C LEU A 372 0.44 2.29 -25.68
N THR A 373 1.24 3.30 -25.34
CA THR A 373 1.71 4.26 -26.34
C THR A 373 2.76 3.63 -27.28
N PRO A 374 3.00 4.20 -28.45
CA PRO A 374 4.02 3.66 -29.38
C PRO A 374 5.43 3.58 -28.78
N ASP A 375 5.76 4.46 -27.83
CA ASP A 375 7.01 4.46 -27.07
C ASP A 375 6.99 3.54 -25.84
N GLY A 376 5.89 2.79 -25.63
CA GLY A 376 5.78 1.76 -24.59
C GLY A 376 5.34 2.25 -23.21
N ARG A 377 4.87 3.48 -23.06
CA ARG A 377 4.27 3.96 -21.82
C ARG A 377 2.86 3.39 -21.61
N ILE A 378 2.48 3.26 -20.36
CA ILE A 378 1.16 2.79 -19.92
C ILE A 378 0.33 3.99 -19.48
N ALA A 379 -0.87 4.17 -20.06
CA ALA A 379 -1.88 5.09 -19.59
C ALA A 379 -3.13 4.31 -19.18
N LEU A 380 -3.57 4.47 -17.92
CA LEU A 380 -4.71 3.74 -17.36
C LEU A 380 -6.02 4.45 -17.71
N ALA A 381 -6.96 3.71 -18.24
CA ALA A 381 -8.32 4.16 -18.54
C ALA A 381 -9.32 3.96 -17.38
N GLY A 382 -8.87 3.28 -16.32
CA GLY A 382 -9.69 2.97 -15.13
C GLY A 382 -9.89 1.48 -14.93
N ARG A 383 -10.69 1.14 -13.91
CA ARG A 383 -10.99 -0.26 -13.58
C ARG A 383 -12.07 -0.81 -14.50
N CYS A 384 -11.89 -2.03 -14.99
CA CYS A 384 -12.92 -2.73 -15.78
C CYS A 384 -14.26 -2.82 -15.02
N LYS A 385 -14.22 -3.06 -13.71
CA LYS A 385 -15.41 -3.17 -12.85
C LYS A 385 -16.06 -1.84 -12.46
N ASP A 386 -15.41 -0.72 -12.68
CA ASP A 386 -15.90 0.62 -12.35
C ASP A 386 -16.53 1.30 -13.58
N MET A 387 -16.73 0.55 -14.66
CA MET A 387 -17.40 1.00 -15.87
C MET A 387 -18.84 1.41 -15.53
N VAL A 388 -19.27 2.53 -16.09
CA VAL A 388 -20.64 3.06 -15.99
C VAL A 388 -21.34 2.80 -17.30
N LEU A 389 -22.46 2.09 -17.27
CA LEU A 389 -23.30 1.86 -18.44
C LEU A 389 -24.30 3.01 -18.55
N ARG A 390 -24.12 3.88 -19.53
CA ARG A 390 -24.97 5.04 -19.72
C ARG A 390 -25.45 5.14 -21.17
N ARG A 391 -26.76 5.09 -21.38
CA ARG A 391 -27.38 5.19 -22.72
C ARG A 391 -26.77 4.19 -23.72
N ALA A 392 -26.57 2.95 -23.27
CA ALA A 392 -25.90 1.88 -24.00
C ALA A 392 -24.41 2.14 -24.35
N GLU A 393 -23.78 3.15 -23.76
CA GLU A 393 -22.33 3.39 -23.86
C GLU A 393 -21.60 2.98 -22.59
N ASN A 394 -20.46 2.30 -22.77
CA ASN A 394 -19.56 1.93 -21.69
C ASN A 394 -18.60 3.08 -21.39
N ILE A 395 -18.83 3.81 -20.30
CA ILE A 395 -17.98 4.91 -19.85
C ILE A 395 -17.00 4.40 -18.80
N TYR A 396 -15.72 4.67 -19.02
CA TYR A 396 -14.66 4.32 -18.08
C TYR A 396 -14.20 5.59 -17.35
N PRO A 397 -14.56 5.77 -16.06
CA PRO A 397 -14.30 6.99 -15.29
C PRO A 397 -12.84 7.42 -15.28
N GLY A 398 -11.91 6.46 -15.22
CA GLY A 398 -10.47 6.74 -15.18
C GLY A 398 -9.92 7.49 -16.39
N LEU A 399 -10.60 7.47 -17.54
CA LEU A 399 -10.23 8.27 -18.71
C LEU A 399 -10.43 9.77 -18.48
N TYR A 400 -11.42 10.14 -17.69
CA TYR A 400 -11.90 11.51 -17.57
C TYR A 400 -11.55 12.17 -16.24
N GLU A 401 -11.43 11.38 -15.17
CA GLU A 401 -11.12 11.86 -13.81
C GLU A 401 -9.83 12.70 -13.72
N PRO A 402 -8.73 12.36 -14.43
CA PRO A 402 -7.53 13.20 -14.39
C PRO A 402 -7.79 14.66 -14.77
N ALA A 403 -8.69 14.92 -15.74
CA ALA A 403 -9.04 16.26 -16.18
C ALA A 403 -9.86 17.06 -15.14
N LEU A 404 -10.46 16.39 -14.15
CA LEU A 404 -11.20 17.04 -13.06
C LEU A 404 -10.30 17.49 -11.89
N HIS A 405 -9.04 17.05 -11.84
CA HIS A 405 -8.09 17.39 -10.76
C HIS A 405 -7.41 18.75 -11.01
N LEU A 406 -8.24 19.79 -11.11
CA LEU A 406 -7.80 21.18 -11.27
C LEU A 406 -7.28 21.78 -9.96
N PRO A 407 -6.55 22.92 -10.00
CA PRO A 407 -6.25 23.71 -8.81
C PRO A 407 -7.53 24.04 -8.03
N GLY A 408 -7.55 23.70 -6.74
CA GLY A 408 -8.74 23.83 -5.90
C GLY A 408 -9.54 22.53 -5.71
N VAL A 409 -9.29 21.50 -6.51
CA VAL A 409 -9.86 20.15 -6.29
C VAL A 409 -8.92 19.34 -5.39
N GLU A 410 -9.45 18.75 -4.33
CA GLU A 410 -8.72 17.80 -3.47
C GLU A 410 -8.85 16.37 -4.01
N LEU A 411 -10.05 15.96 -4.36
CA LEU A 411 -10.38 14.70 -5.03
C LEU A 411 -11.56 14.88 -5.96
N ALA A 412 -11.59 14.11 -7.05
CA ALA A 412 -12.74 13.99 -7.91
C ALA A 412 -12.90 12.54 -8.37
N VAL A 413 -14.13 12.05 -8.40
CA VAL A 413 -14.48 10.74 -8.94
C VAL A 413 -15.75 10.85 -9.79
N LEU A 414 -15.82 10.03 -10.84
CA LEU A 414 -17.02 9.83 -11.64
C LEU A 414 -17.66 8.51 -11.21
N VAL A 415 -18.95 8.53 -10.92
CA VAL A 415 -19.69 7.34 -10.48
C VAL A 415 -20.98 7.18 -11.26
N GLY A 416 -21.38 5.94 -11.52
CA GLY A 416 -22.70 5.60 -12.00
C GLY A 416 -23.70 5.63 -10.84
N VAL A 417 -24.85 6.24 -11.09
CA VAL A 417 -26.01 6.23 -10.20
C VAL A 417 -27.16 5.58 -10.96
N PRO A 418 -27.80 4.50 -10.43
CA PRO A 418 -28.88 3.82 -11.13
C PRO A 418 -29.99 4.79 -11.57
N ASP A 419 -30.41 4.71 -12.83
CA ASP A 419 -31.45 5.59 -13.44
C ASP A 419 -32.67 4.81 -13.97
N GLY A 420 -32.86 3.59 -13.52
CA GLY A 420 -33.89 2.66 -14.00
C GLY A 420 -33.47 1.87 -15.24
N ASP A 421 -34.21 0.81 -15.55
CA ASP A 421 -34.04 -0.07 -16.73
C ASP A 421 -32.60 -0.58 -17.00
N GLY A 422 -31.76 -0.62 -15.95
CA GLY A 422 -30.37 -1.06 -16.06
C GLY A 422 -29.42 0.00 -16.61
N ASP A 423 -29.86 1.23 -16.81
CA ASP A 423 -29.03 2.39 -17.18
C ASP A 423 -28.52 3.15 -15.95
N GLU A 424 -27.53 4.00 -16.13
CA GLU A 424 -26.92 4.78 -15.07
C GLU A 424 -26.77 6.26 -15.48
N ARG A 425 -27.00 7.16 -14.52
CA ARG A 425 -26.53 8.56 -14.63
C ARG A 425 -25.06 8.62 -14.26
N LEU A 426 -24.29 9.35 -15.03
CA LEU A 426 -22.91 9.66 -14.69
C LEU A 426 -22.85 10.90 -13.83
N VAL A 427 -22.32 10.80 -12.62
CA VAL A 427 -22.23 11.90 -11.66
C VAL A 427 -20.78 12.17 -11.30
N ALA A 428 -20.36 13.43 -11.36
CA ALA A 428 -19.07 13.86 -10.83
C ALA A 428 -19.23 14.27 -9.36
N LEU A 429 -18.56 13.53 -8.46
CA LEU A 429 -18.42 13.93 -7.06
C LEU A 429 -17.06 14.60 -6.88
N VAL A 430 -17.05 15.88 -6.60
CA VAL A 430 -15.87 16.73 -6.49
C VAL A 430 -15.72 17.19 -5.04
N GLN A 431 -14.59 16.90 -4.44
CA GLN A 431 -14.21 17.40 -3.12
C GLN A 431 -13.34 18.66 -3.30
N PRO A 432 -13.85 19.86 -2.92
CA PRO A 432 -13.04 21.07 -2.92
C PRO A 432 -11.95 21.00 -1.85
N ARG A 433 -10.82 21.68 -2.09
CA ARG A 433 -9.86 21.98 -1.02
C ARG A 433 -10.46 22.95 -0.02
N SER A 434 -10.03 22.85 1.23
CA SER A 434 -10.42 23.81 2.26
C SER A 434 -10.09 25.25 1.83
N GLY A 435 -11.08 26.13 1.94
CA GLY A 435 -10.98 27.54 1.56
C GLY A 435 -11.14 27.82 0.05
N THR A 436 -11.46 26.83 -0.76
CA THR A 436 -11.77 27.05 -2.19
C THR A 436 -13.21 27.57 -2.36
N ASP A 437 -13.36 28.59 -3.18
CA ASP A 437 -14.68 29.09 -3.60
C ASP A 437 -15.31 28.11 -4.60
N GLU A 438 -16.41 27.46 -4.20
CA GLU A 438 -17.11 26.47 -5.03
C GLU A 438 -17.66 27.04 -6.33
N ARG A 439 -18.09 28.31 -6.35
CA ARG A 439 -18.60 28.96 -7.57
C ARG A 439 -17.49 29.10 -8.62
N ARG A 440 -16.31 29.54 -8.18
CA ARG A 440 -15.14 29.63 -9.04
C ARG A 440 -14.69 28.26 -9.53
N LEU A 441 -14.71 27.26 -8.63
CA LEU A 441 -14.34 25.91 -8.98
C LEU A 441 -15.32 25.30 -9.99
N ARG A 442 -16.63 25.52 -9.82
CA ARG A 442 -17.65 25.09 -10.77
C ARG A 442 -17.40 25.71 -12.15
N SER A 443 -17.12 27.02 -12.21
CA SER A 443 -16.79 27.68 -13.47
C SER A 443 -15.51 27.11 -14.12
N ALA A 444 -14.48 26.82 -13.33
CA ALA A 444 -13.23 26.23 -13.83
C ALA A 444 -13.43 24.81 -14.39
N LEU A 445 -14.36 24.03 -13.83
CA LEU A 445 -14.67 22.67 -14.28
C LEU A 445 -15.45 22.65 -15.61
N GLU A 446 -16.11 23.72 -16.03
CA GLU A 446 -16.90 23.74 -17.27
C GLU A 446 -16.07 23.38 -18.52
N ALA A 447 -14.83 23.88 -18.62
CA ALA A 447 -13.99 23.61 -19.77
C ALA A 447 -13.55 22.12 -19.87
N PRO A 448 -13.05 21.46 -18.82
CA PRO A 448 -12.79 20.03 -18.87
C PRO A 448 -14.05 19.20 -19.06
N LEU A 449 -15.17 19.53 -18.41
CA LEU A 449 -16.43 18.82 -18.57
C LEU A 449 -16.97 18.90 -20.01
N ALA A 450 -16.86 20.06 -20.66
CA ALA A 450 -17.28 20.22 -22.05
C ALA A 450 -16.48 19.35 -23.03
N ARG A 451 -15.22 19.03 -22.70
CA ARG A 451 -14.36 18.17 -23.53
C ARG A 451 -14.66 16.67 -23.39
N MET A 452 -15.48 16.26 -22.42
CA MET A 452 -15.76 14.84 -22.17
C MET A 452 -16.80 14.25 -23.16
N GLY A 453 -17.41 15.06 -24.02
CA GLY A 453 -18.37 14.56 -25.02
C GLY A 453 -19.52 13.78 -24.39
N SER A 454 -19.73 12.53 -24.84
CA SER A 454 -20.77 11.64 -24.29
C SER A 454 -20.54 11.25 -22.83
N ALA A 455 -19.31 11.35 -22.34
CA ALA A 455 -18.98 11.12 -20.93
C ALA A 455 -19.08 12.37 -20.04
N ARG A 456 -19.67 13.48 -20.54
CA ARG A 456 -19.97 14.62 -19.68
C ARG A 456 -20.97 14.20 -18.60
N PRO A 457 -20.65 14.40 -17.29
CA PRO A 457 -21.55 14.03 -16.21
C PRO A 457 -22.92 14.73 -16.30
N ASP A 458 -23.96 14.02 -15.91
CA ASP A 458 -25.33 14.55 -15.83
C ASP A 458 -25.47 15.54 -14.67
N ALA A 459 -24.65 15.35 -13.61
CA ALA A 459 -24.61 16.23 -12.45
C ALA A 459 -23.18 16.36 -11.90
N VAL A 460 -22.91 17.50 -11.26
CA VAL A 460 -21.67 17.75 -10.49
C VAL A 460 -22.06 18.11 -9.07
N LEU A 461 -21.67 17.27 -8.12
CA LEU A 461 -21.91 17.45 -6.70
C LEU A 461 -20.59 17.81 -5.99
N PHE A 462 -20.67 18.76 -5.06
CA PHE A 462 -19.54 19.16 -4.24
C PHE A 462 -19.71 18.61 -2.83
N ALA A 463 -18.89 17.61 -2.48
CA ALA A 463 -18.88 17.01 -1.15
C ALA A 463 -17.58 16.25 -0.91
N GLU A 464 -17.38 15.75 0.30
CA GLU A 464 -16.26 14.88 0.64
C GLU A 464 -16.39 13.54 -0.12
N VAL A 465 -15.30 13.10 -0.78
CA VAL A 465 -15.26 11.81 -1.45
C VAL A 465 -15.05 10.71 -0.41
N PRO A 466 -15.96 9.73 -0.29
CA PRO A 466 -15.81 8.60 0.63
C PRO A 466 -14.53 7.81 0.34
N LEU A 467 -13.81 7.44 1.39
CA LEU A 467 -12.57 6.69 1.31
C LEU A 467 -12.66 5.38 2.07
N ALA A 468 -12.24 4.28 1.45
CA ALA A 468 -12.26 2.94 2.03
C ALA A 468 -10.88 2.29 2.13
N GLY A 469 -10.80 1.28 3.00
CA GLY A 469 -9.64 0.44 3.18
C GLY A 469 -8.44 1.13 3.86
N ARG A 470 -7.37 0.37 4.08
CA ARG A 470 -6.15 0.84 4.73
C ARG A 470 -5.45 1.93 3.90
N SER A 471 -5.47 1.80 2.59
CA SER A 471 -4.86 2.77 1.66
C SER A 471 -5.74 4.00 1.42
N ARG A 472 -6.94 4.07 2.04
CA ARG A 472 -7.90 5.17 1.89
C ARG A 472 -8.12 5.53 0.41
N LYS A 473 -8.43 4.52 -0.39
CA LYS A 473 -8.82 4.72 -1.79
C LYS A 473 -10.24 5.25 -1.87
N PRO A 474 -10.61 6.00 -2.92
CA PRO A 474 -12.00 6.37 -3.17
C PRO A 474 -12.92 5.13 -3.16
N ASP A 475 -13.96 5.18 -2.35
CA ASP A 475 -15.03 4.18 -2.29
C ASP A 475 -16.15 4.56 -3.26
N ARG A 476 -16.04 4.07 -4.50
CA ARG A 476 -17.02 4.41 -5.56
C ARG A 476 -18.41 3.94 -5.23
N GLY A 477 -18.55 2.79 -4.57
CA GLY A 477 -19.86 2.30 -4.15
C GLY A 477 -20.52 3.21 -3.11
N ALA A 478 -19.76 3.69 -2.12
CA ALA A 478 -20.26 4.67 -1.15
C ALA A 478 -20.53 6.02 -1.81
N ALA A 479 -19.68 6.46 -2.75
CA ALA A 479 -19.86 7.69 -3.50
C ALA A 479 -21.12 7.63 -4.38
N SER A 480 -21.36 6.51 -5.07
CA SER A 480 -22.58 6.28 -5.88
C SER A 480 -23.86 6.38 -5.02
N ARG A 481 -23.89 5.68 -3.87
CA ARG A 481 -25.02 5.77 -2.94
C ARG A 481 -25.26 7.20 -2.43
N PHE A 482 -24.17 7.87 -2.01
CA PHE A 482 -24.26 9.28 -1.59
C PHE A 482 -24.83 10.16 -2.71
N CYS A 483 -24.32 10.03 -3.94
CA CYS A 483 -24.83 10.79 -5.08
C CYS A 483 -26.30 10.47 -5.38
N ALA A 484 -26.73 9.21 -5.26
CA ALA A 484 -28.12 8.83 -5.44
C ALA A 484 -29.04 9.50 -4.40
N GLU A 485 -28.61 9.52 -3.13
CA GLU A 485 -29.36 10.18 -2.05
C GLU A 485 -29.46 11.71 -2.26
N GLU A 486 -28.37 12.36 -2.69
CA GLU A 486 -28.38 13.82 -2.97
C GLU A 486 -29.21 14.20 -4.20
N LEU A 487 -29.25 13.36 -5.24
CA LEU A 487 -30.05 13.61 -6.44
C LEU A 487 -31.55 13.33 -6.23
N ALA A 488 -31.91 12.59 -5.20
CA ALA A 488 -33.30 12.30 -4.84
C ALA A 488 -33.91 13.37 -3.92
N ARG A 489 -33.11 14.29 -3.38
CA ARG A 489 -33.58 15.45 -2.56
C ARG A 489 -33.97 16.61 -3.42
#